data_720ed14fc921f73fa5e3fca6189024ad
#
_entry.id   720ed14fc921f73fa5e3fca6189024ad
#
_cell.length_a   1.000
_cell.length_b   1.000
_cell.length_c   1.000
_cell.angle_alpha   90.00
_cell.angle_beta   90.00
_cell.angle_gamma   90.00
#
_symmetry.space_group_name_H-M   'P 1'
#
loop_
_entity.id
_entity.type
_entity.pdbx_description
1 polymer ?
#
loop_
_entity_poly.entity_id
_entity_poly.type
_entity_poly.pdbx_seq_one_letter_code
_entity_poly.pdbx_strand_id
1 'polypeptide(L)'
;NMLTAASMGSTAFQKGLGAIHSLSHPVNALNNIHHGLSNAIFIPYVLTFNKDVIEEKIIKICNYLELENKTFDGFIDWILKLRKDLKIPHKLSDVIEEKDFDIERLSKMALEDPSTGGNPKRLTVKDMRQMYKHSMLGQLF
;
A
#
# COMPACT_ATOMS: atom_id res chain seq x y z
N ASN A 1 17.80 -10.28 12.62
CA ASN A 1 17.31 -10.22 11.24
C ASN A 1 16.29 -9.10 10.97
N MET A 2 15.45 -8.67 11.96
CA MET A 2 14.57 -7.50 11.78
C MET A 2 15.35 -6.18 11.58
N LEU A 3 16.46 -6.00 12.30
CA LEU A 3 17.35 -4.84 12.10
C LEU A 3 17.94 -4.81 10.68
N THR A 4 18.33 -5.97 10.16
CA THR A 4 18.83 -6.08 8.77
C THR A 4 17.73 -5.73 7.77
N ALA A 5 16.51 -6.26 7.95
CA ALA A 5 15.37 -5.94 7.10
C ALA A 5 15.02 -4.44 7.15
N ALA A 6 15.04 -3.83 8.34
CA ALA A 6 14.83 -2.39 8.50
C ALA A 6 15.90 -1.55 7.79
N SER A 7 17.18 -1.96 7.87
CA SER A 7 18.29 -1.31 7.17
C SER A 7 18.15 -1.41 5.66
N MET A 8 17.75 -2.57 5.14
CA MET A 8 17.46 -2.76 3.71
C MET A 8 16.29 -1.89 3.24
N GLY A 9 15.22 -1.82 4.04
CA GLY A 9 14.08 -0.94 3.77
C GLY A 9 14.48 0.53 3.74
N SER A 10 15.30 0.97 4.70
CA SER A 10 15.84 2.33 4.74
C SER A 10 16.70 2.66 3.52
N THR A 11 17.49 1.71 3.05
CA THR A 11 18.28 1.87 1.80
C THR A 11 17.36 1.96 0.58
N ALA A 12 16.34 1.11 0.50
CA ALA A 12 15.36 1.13 -0.60
C ALA A 12 14.55 2.44 -0.62
N PHE A 13 14.30 3.04 0.53
CA PHE A 13 13.64 4.33 0.70
C PHE A 13 14.32 5.46 -0.11
N GLN A 14 15.61 5.39 -0.34
CA GLN A 14 16.37 6.35 -1.17
C GLN A 14 15.89 6.37 -2.64
N LYS A 15 15.16 5.37 -3.10
CA LYS A 15 14.57 5.31 -4.45
C LYS A 15 13.28 6.12 -4.58
N GLY A 16 12.80 6.69 -3.48
CA GLY A 16 11.55 7.43 -3.40
C GLY A 16 10.39 6.59 -2.89
N LEU A 17 9.31 7.29 -2.61
CA LEU A 17 8.04 6.75 -2.10
C LEU A 17 6.97 6.84 -3.19
N GLY A 18 5.83 6.21 -2.99
CA GLY A 18 4.71 6.23 -3.92
C GLY A 18 3.35 6.27 -3.22
N ALA A 19 2.32 5.79 -3.90
CA ALA A 19 0.93 5.85 -3.46
C ALA A 19 0.67 5.26 -2.06
N ILE A 20 1.41 4.25 -1.63
CA ILE A 20 1.27 3.68 -0.28
C ILE A 20 1.46 4.79 0.78
N HIS A 21 2.53 5.56 0.67
CA HIS A 21 2.83 6.65 1.59
C HIS A 21 1.89 7.83 1.39
N SER A 22 1.57 8.19 0.14
CA SER A 22 0.63 9.26 -0.16
C SER A 22 -0.76 9.03 0.45
N LEU A 23 -1.23 7.78 0.45
CA LEU A 23 -2.50 7.41 1.08
C LEU A 23 -2.38 7.37 2.61
N SER A 24 -1.25 6.94 3.15
CA SER A 24 -1.10 6.78 4.60
C SER A 24 -0.88 8.09 5.34
N HIS A 25 -0.17 9.06 4.78
CA HIS A 25 0.14 10.33 5.47
C HIS A 25 -1.13 11.11 5.89
N PRO A 26 -2.13 11.35 5.00
CA PRO A 26 -3.36 12.01 5.42
C PRO A 26 -4.14 11.23 6.47
N VAL A 27 -4.22 9.91 6.34
CA VAL A 27 -4.89 9.03 7.30
C VAL A 27 -4.18 9.09 8.67
N ASN A 28 -2.85 9.09 8.69
CA ASN A 28 -2.10 9.23 9.94
C ASN A 28 -2.37 10.59 10.60
N ALA A 29 -2.39 11.66 9.80
CA ALA A 29 -2.57 13.01 10.30
C ALA A 29 -3.98 13.28 10.84
N LEU A 30 -5.02 12.76 10.19
CA LEU A 30 -6.42 13.03 10.55
C LEU A 30 -7.03 11.98 11.48
N ASN A 31 -6.62 10.72 11.37
CA ASN A 31 -7.22 9.60 12.10
C ASN A 31 -6.27 9.00 13.15
N ASN A 32 -5.08 9.57 13.34
CA ASN A 32 -4.08 9.15 14.33
C ASN A 32 -3.72 7.65 14.28
N ILE A 33 -3.64 7.08 13.07
CA ILE A 33 -3.24 5.69 12.88
C ILE A 33 -1.73 5.60 12.79
N HIS A 34 -1.16 4.55 13.39
CA HIS A 34 0.27 4.30 13.31
C HIS A 34 0.74 4.17 11.84
N HIS A 35 1.76 4.94 11.45
CA HIS A 35 2.24 5.05 10.07
C HIS A 35 2.56 3.68 9.43
N GLY A 36 3.33 2.83 10.11
CA GLY A 36 3.66 1.50 9.59
C GLY A 36 2.44 0.61 9.41
N LEU A 37 1.42 0.74 10.27
CA LEU A 37 0.18 -0.03 10.16
C LEU A 37 -0.62 0.40 8.93
N SER A 38 -0.82 1.68 8.71
CA SER A 38 -1.55 2.17 7.53
C SER A 38 -0.82 1.80 6.23
N ASN A 39 0.51 1.94 6.17
CA ASN A 39 1.30 1.46 5.03
C ASN A 39 1.06 -0.03 4.77
N ALA A 40 1.12 -0.87 5.80
CA ALA A 40 0.91 -2.31 5.67
C ALA A 40 -0.53 -2.67 5.22
N ILE A 41 -1.52 -1.87 5.62
CA ILE A 41 -2.90 -2.02 5.13
C ILE A 41 -2.99 -1.68 3.65
N PHE A 42 -2.38 -0.58 3.20
CA PHE A 42 -2.48 -0.11 1.81
C PHE A 42 -1.70 -0.96 0.79
N ILE A 43 -0.66 -1.70 1.20
CA ILE A 43 0.21 -2.45 0.27
C ILE A 43 -0.56 -3.24 -0.81
N PRO A 44 -1.46 -4.19 -0.50
CA PRO A 44 -2.07 -5.02 -1.54
C PRO A 44 -2.95 -4.20 -2.49
N TYR A 45 -3.65 -3.18 -2.00
CA TYR A 45 -4.53 -2.34 -2.82
C TYR A 45 -3.73 -1.49 -3.81
N VAL A 46 -2.63 -0.91 -3.38
CA VAL A 46 -1.76 -0.11 -4.25
C VAL A 46 -1.01 -0.98 -5.25
N LEU A 47 -0.55 -2.16 -4.85
CA LEU A 47 0.12 -3.08 -5.76
C LEU A 47 -0.83 -3.57 -6.85
N THR A 48 -2.05 -3.99 -6.51
CA THR A 48 -3.04 -4.43 -7.49
C THR A 48 -3.48 -3.28 -8.41
N PHE A 49 -3.63 -2.07 -7.89
CA PHE A 49 -3.87 -0.87 -8.70
C PHE A 49 -2.75 -0.62 -9.73
N ASN A 50 -1.50 -0.84 -9.36
CA ASN A 50 -0.34 -0.61 -10.22
C ASN A 50 0.05 -1.84 -11.08
N LYS A 51 -0.68 -2.96 -11.00
CA LYS A 51 -0.32 -4.27 -11.59
C LYS A 51 0.25 -4.16 -13.01
N ASP A 52 -0.44 -3.47 -13.90
CA ASP A 52 -0.10 -3.35 -15.33
C ASP A 52 1.29 -2.73 -15.60
N VAL A 53 1.83 -1.96 -14.67
CA VAL A 53 3.16 -1.31 -14.82
C VAL A 53 4.26 -1.89 -13.94
N ILE A 54 3.90 -2.78 -12.99
CA ILE A 54 4.89 -3.38 -12.08
C ILE A 54 4.98 -4.91 -12.18
N GLU A 55 4.08 -5.58 -12.90
CA GLU A 55 3.97 -7.04 -12.91
C GLU A 55 5.29 -7.74 -13.22
N GLU A 56 6.01 -7.31 -14.27
CA GLU A 56 7.31 -7.89 -14.60
C GLU A 56 8.34 -7.76 -13.48
N LYS A 57 8.33 -6.64 -12.75
CA LYS A 57 9.23 -6.42 -11.61
C LYS A 57 8.86 -7.33 -10.45
N ILE A 58 7.56 -7.50 -10.20
CA ILE A 58 7.06 -8.40 -9.16
C ILE A 58 7.45 -9.86 -9.47
N ILE A 59 7.31 -10.31 -10.72
CA ILE A 59 7.74 -11.65 -11.13
C ILE A 59 9.24 -11.86 -10.88
N LYS A 60 10.08 -10.84 -11.14
CA LYS A 60 11.52 -10.91 -10.81
C LYS A 60 11.76 -11.07 -9.30
N ILE A 61 10.98 -10.36 -8.47
CA ILE A 61 11.03 -10.50 -7.01
C ILE A 61 10.61 -11.91 -6.59
N CYS A 62 9.53 -12.45 -7.16
CA CYS A 62 9.09 -13.83 -6.88
C CYS A 62 10.18 -14.87 -7.19
N ASN A 63 10.89 -14.68 -8.31
CA ASN A 63 12.00 -15.54 -8.67
C ASN A 63 13.18 -15.42 -7.70
N TYR A 64 13.52 -14.19 -7.28
CA TYR A 64 14.60 -13.94 -6.33
C TYR A 64 14.31 -14.52 -4.94
N LEU A 65 13.03 -14.45 -4.50
CA LEU A 65 12.57 -14.98 -3.23
C LEU A 65 12.23 -16.48 -3.29
N GLU A 66 12.36 -17.11 -4.46
CA GLU A 66 12.05 -18.53 -4.69
C GLU A 66 10.62 -18.90 -4.24
N LEU A 67 9.65 -18.00 -4.47
CA LEU A 67 8.25 -18.26 -4.13
C LEU A 67 7.71 -19.43 -4.95
N GLU A 68 6.83 -20.24 -4.37
CA GLU A 68 6.18 -21.37 -5.05
C GLU A 68 5.39 -20.90 -6.27
N ASN A 69 4.57 -19.87 -6.10
CA ASN A 69 3.83 -19.23 -7.19
C ASN A 69 4.54 -17.95 -7.64
N LYS A 70 5.21 -18.01 -8.80
CA LYS A 70 6.02 -16.92 -9.36
C LYS A 70 5.21 -15.99 -10.26
N THR A 71 3.97 -15.71 -9.91
CA THR A 71 3.08 -14.78 -10.60
C THR A 71 2.83 -13.53 -9.75
N PHE A 72 2.26 -12.49 -10.35
CA PHE A 72 1.81 -11.32 -9.62
C PHE A 72 0.78 -11.70 -8.53
N ASP A 73 -0.20 -12.52 -8.89
CA ASP A 73 -1.25 -12.92 -7.96
C ASP A 73 -0.67 -13.79 -6.83
N GLY A 74 0.28 -14.68 -7.13
CA GLY A 74 1.01 -15.44 -6.11
C GLY A 74 1.79 -14.55 -5.13
N PHE A 75 2.34 -13.43 -5.60
CA PHE A 75 2.98 -12.45 -4.73
C PHE A 75 1.96 -11.73 -3.83
N ILE A 76 0.81 -11.37 -4.36
CA ILE A 76 -0.28 -10.78 -3.56
C ILE A 76 -0.76 -11.75 -2.49
N ASP A 77 -0.98 -13.04 -2.85
CA ASP A 77 -1.37 -14.07 -1.88
C ASP A 77 -0.32 -14.24 -0.78
N TRP A 78 0.96 -14.21 -1.13
CA TRP A 78 2.05 -14.25 -0.17
C TRP A 78 2.03 -13.05 0.80
N ILE A 79 1.81 -11.83 0.28
CA ILE A 79 1.65 -10.62 1.11
C ILE A 79 0.44 -10.74 2.03
N LEU A 80 -0.70 -11.19 1.51
CA LEU A 80 -1.93 -11.34 2.30
C LEU A 80 -1.74 -12.36 3.42
N LYS A 81 -1.07 -13.48 3.13
CA LYS A 81 -0.71 -14.48 4.13
C LYS A 81 0.20 -13.89 5.21
N LEU A 82 1.28 -13.20 4.83
CA LEU A 82 2.20 -12.54 5.78
C LEU A 82 1.46 -11.56 6.68
N ARG A 83 0.58 -10.73 6.11
CA ARG A 83 -0.23 -9.79 6.88
C ARG A 83 -1.13 -10.49 7.89
N LYS A 84 -1.77 -11.60 7.48
CA LYS A 84 -2.60 -12.42 8.36
C LYS A 84 -1.78 -13.01 9.51
N ASP A 85 -0.61 -13.56 9.22
CA ASP A 85 0.29 -14.15 10.23
C ASP A 85 0.78 -13.10 11.25
N LEU A 86 0.98 -11.85 10.78
CA LEU A 86 1.34 -10.68 11.61
C LEU A 86 0.13 -9.99 12.26
N LYS A 87 -1.09 -10.49 12.06
CA LYS A 87 -2.35 -9.91 12.56
C LYS A 87 -2.58 -8.47 12.12
N ILE A 88 -2.13 -8.11 10.93
CA ILE A 88 -2.40 -6.81 10.33
C ILE A 88 -3.84 -6.82 9.78
N PRO A 89 -4.67 -5.82 10.10
CA PRO A 89 -6.03 -5.70 9.58
C PRO A 89 -6.09 -5.78 8.06
N HIS A 90 -7.09 -6.49 7.53
CA HIS A 90 -7.23 -6.64 6.09
C HIS A 90 -7.70 -5.35 5.43
N LYS A 91 -8.61 -4.64 6.05
CA LYS A 91 -9.23 -3.44 5.52
C LYS A 91 -9.05 -2.24 6.47
N LEU A 92 -9.13 -1.07 5.91
CA LEU A 92 -8.96 0.18 6.65
C LEU A 92 -10.13 0.42 7.62
N SER A 93 -11.34 -0.04 7.29
CA SER A 93 -12.52 0.04 8.18
C SER A 93 -12.41 -0.83 9.45
N ASP A 94 -11.38 -1.67 9.58
CA ASP A 94 -11.10 -2.37 10.83
C ASP A 94 -10.42 -1.47 11.87
N VAL A 95 -9.92 -0.30 11.45
CA VAL A 95 -9.15 0.65 12.30
C VAL A 95 -9.67 2.08 12.24
N ILE A 96 -10.58 2.42 11.32
CA ILE A 96 -11.23 3.74 11.20
C ILE A 96 -12.72 3.52 11.04
N GLU A 97 -13.53 4.22 11.82
CA GLU A 97 -14.98 4.25 11.61
C GLU A 97 -15.31 5.06 10.34
N GLU A 98 -16.31 4.59 9.58
CA GLU A 98 -16.70 5.21 8.31
C GLU A 98 -17.11 6.69 8.47
N LYS A 99 -17.76 7.02 9.59
CA LYS A 99 -18.16 8.39 9.93
C LYS A 99 -16.98 9.37 10.07
N ASP A 100 -15.80 8.87 10.41
CA ASP A 100 -14.58 9.67 10.64
C ASP A 100 -13.66 9.67 9.39
N PHE A 101 -14.14 9.09 8.27
CA PHE A 101 -13.38 8.92 7.06
C PHE A 101 -13.86 9.84 5.93
N ASP A 102 -13.36 11.08 5.90
CA ASP A 102 -13.63 12.03 4.82
C ASP A 102 -12.79 11.69 3.56
N ILE A 103 -13.33 10.78 2.75
CA ILE A 103 -12.65 10.27 1.55
C ILE A 103 -12.32 11.37 0.53
N GLU A 104 -13.16 12.41 0.42
CA GLU A 104 -12.95 13.50 -0.53
C GLU A 104 -11.74 14.36 -0.12
N ARG A 105 -11.67 14.71 1.15
CA ARG A 105 -10.56 15.45 1.73
C ARG A 105 -9.26 14.63 1.67
N LEU A 106 -9.32 13.38 2.12
CA LEU A 106 -8.17 12.48 2.15
C LEU A 106 -7.60 12.25 0.75
N SER A 107 -8.46 12.10 -0.28
CA SER A 107 -8.02 11.88 -1.66
C SER A 107 -7.29 13.09 -2.26
N LYS A 108 -7.72 14.30 -1.94
CA LYS A 108 -7.04 15.54 -2.34
C LYS A 108 -5.67 15.65 -1.65
N MET A 109 -5.64 15.48 -0.34
CA MET A 109 -4.41 15.51 0.44
C MET A 109 -3.39 14.45 -0.04
N ALA A 110 -3.87 13.24 -0.34
CA ALA A 110 -3.03 12.18 -0.85
C ALA A 110 -2.43 12.51 -2.22
N LEU A 111 -3.20 13.16 -3.11
CA LEU A 111 -2.66 13.57 -4.41
C LEU A 111 -1.58 14.65 -4.29
N GLU A 112 -1.75 15.58 -3.34
CA GLU A 112 -0.82 16.68 -3.07
C GLU A 112 0.42 16.25 -2.28
N ASP A 113 0.42 15.03 -1.75
CA ASP A 113 1.55 14.51 -0.97
C ASP A 113 2.82 14.38 -1.85
N PRO A 114 3.99 14.81 -1.37
CA PRO A 114 5.24 14.72 -2.12
C PRO A 114 5.60 13.30 -2.59
N SER A 115 5.15 12.26 -1.86
CA SER A 115 5.41 10.86 -2.21
C SER A 115 4.69 10.42 -3.49
N THR A 116 3.64 11.13 -3.90
CA THR A 116 2.82 10.77 -5.07
C THR A 116 3.65 10.72 -6.36
N GLY A 117 4.63 11.61 -6.49
CA GLY A 117 5.49 11.68 -7.67
C GLY A 117 6.36 10.45 -7.91
N GLY A 118 6.60 9.62 -6.89
CA GLY A 118 7.37 8.38 -7.02
C GLY A 118 6.54 7.15 -7.40
N ASN A 119 5.21 7.28 -7.52
CA ASN A 119 4.37 6.16 -7.95
C ASN A 119 4.62 5.83 -9.44
N PRO A 120 4.67 4.53 -9.85
CA PRO A 120 4.96 4.14 -11.22
C PRO A 120 3.89 4.57 -12.24
N LYS A 121 2.66 4.82 -11.80
CA LYS A 121 1.59 5.46 -12.59
C LYS A 121 1.38 6.90 -12.15
N ARG A 122 1.09 7.79 -13.11
CA ARG A 122 0.56 9.11 -12.79
C ARG A 122 -0.83 8.95 -12.16
N LEU A 123 -1.04 9.59 -11.02
CA LEU A 123 -2.25 9.48 -10.22
C LEU A 123 -3.14 10.71 -10.34
N THR A 124 -4.43 10.51 -10.17
CA THR A 124 -5.46 11.53 -10.08
C THR A 124 -6.21 11.43 -8.75
N VAL A 125 -6.98 12.46 -8.38
CA VAL A 125 -7.87 12.40 -7.20
C VAL A 125 -8.83 11.21 -7.28
N LYS A 126 -9.30 10.87 -8.50
CA LYS A 126 -10.19 9.72 -8.72
C LYS A 126 -9.50 8.41 -8.37
N ASP A 127 -8.23 8.26 -8.71
CA ASP A 127 -7.45 7.07 -8.41
C ASP A 127 -7.20 6.94 -6.91
N MET A 128 -6.85 8.04 -6.22
CA MET A 128 -6.70 8.06 -4.77
C MET A 128 -8.00 7.66 -4.06
N ARG A 129 -9.13 8.23 -4.51
CA ARG A 129 -10.45 7.87 -3.99
C ARG A 129 -10.77 6.39 -4.19
N GLN A 130 -10.42 5.85 -5.35
CA GLN A 130 -10.65 4.45 -5.69
C GLN A 130 -9.83 3.52 -4.78
N MET A 131 -8.54 3.80 -4.60
CA MET A 131 -7.68 3.03 -3.68
C MET A 131 -8.17 3.11 -2.23
N TYR A 132 -8.63 4.27 -1.75
CA TYR A 132 -9.26 4.38 -0.45
C TYR A 132 -10.55 3.54 -0.32
N LYS A 133 -11.45 3.61 -1.32
CA LYS A 133 -12.67 2.79 -1.33
C LYS A 133 -12.35 1.30 -1.23
N HIS A 134 -11.44 0.84 -2.07
CA HIS A 134 -11.02 -0.56 -2.08
C HIS A 134 -10.42 -0.98 -0.73
N SER A 135 -9.58 -0.14 -0.12
CA SER A 135 -8.99 -0.42 1.20
C SER A 135 -10.02 -0.41 2.34
N MET A 136 -11.06 0.45 2.27
CA MET A 136 -12.16 0.45 3.24
C MET A 136 -13.00 -0.83 3.15
N LEU A 137 -13.28 -1.29 1.92
CA LEU A 137 -14.09 -2.47 1.66
C LEU A 137 -13.32 -3.80 1.79
N GLY A 138 -12.00 -3.76 1.74
CA GLY A 138 -11.18 -4.97 1.70
C GLY A 138 -11.20 -5.68 0.34
N GLN A 139 -11.46 -4.96 -0.75
CA GLN A 139 -11.55 -5.49 -2.10
C GLN A 139 -10.33 -5.09 -2.92
N LEU A 140 -9.64 -6.05 -3.52
CA LEU A 140 -8.53 -5.80 -4.45
C LEU A 140 -9.07 -5.35 -5.82
N PHE A 141 -8.20 -4.75 -6.65
CA PHE A 141 -8.53 -4.38 -8.04
C PHE A 141 -8.54 -5.58 -8.97
#